data_148fb89b8727a789c49313ee59ca4b40
#
_entry.id   148fb89b8727a789c49313ee59ca4b40
#
_cell.length_a   1.000
_cell.length_b   1.000
_cell.length_c   1.000
_cell.angle_alpha   90.00
_cell.angle_beta   90.00
_cell.angle_gamma   90.00
#
_symmetry.space_group_name_H-M   'P 1'
#
loop_
_entity.id
_entity.type
_entity.pdbx_description
1 polymer ?
#
loop_
_entity_poly.entity_id
_entity_poly.type
_entity_poly.pdbx_seq_one_letter_code
_entity_poly.pdbx_strand_id
1 'polypeptide(L)'
;MEKLTEKPKVCLIGAGNVATHLGKAFCHSCDVVQVLSRTEASARRLSDMMGGSCEAITDVAKLRRDADLYVVSVTDDSVADIARETGDFGGVWVHTSGSVPASVFAGLKKQYGVLYPLQTFTRDVEVAMREVPFFVEGNTGETAEYISRIASLISDRVEIADSERRKKLHLAAVF
;
A
#
# COMPACT_ATOMS: atom_id res chain seq x y z
N MET A 1 -0.51 -23.99 3.80
CA MET A 1 -0.33 -22.64 3.20
C MET A 1 -0.92 -22.69 1.80
N GLU A 2 -2.13 -22.17 1.63
CA GLU A 2 -2.71 -22.07 0.28
C GLU A 2 -1.85 -21.12 -0.54
N LYS A 3 -1.28 -21.63 -1.61
CA LYS A 3 -0.70 -20.81 -2.67
C LYS A 3 -1.80 -19.90 -3.19
N LEU A 4 -1.54 -18.61 -3.26
CA LEU A 4 -2.35 -17.70 -4.06
C LEU A 4 -2.39 -18.28 -5.47
N THR A 5 -3.49 -18.84 -5.88
CA THR A 5 -3.67 -19.51 -7.19
C THR A 5 -3.65 -18.51 -8.33
N GLU A 6 -3.85 -17.23 -8.05
CA GLU A 6 -3.77 -16.11 -8.98
C GLU A 6 -2.95 -14.98 -8.33
N LYS A 7 -2.32 -14.16 -9.15
CA LYS A 7 -1.62 -12.95 -8.69
C LYS A 7 -2.63 -11.98 -8.10
N PRO A 8 -2.40 -11.47 -6.87
CA PRO A 8 -3.29 -10.46 -6.29
C PRO A 8 -3.35 -9.20 -7.16
N LYS A 9 -4.55 -8.68 -7.36
CA LYS A 9 -4.76 -7.38 -8.02
C LYS A 9 -4.55 -6.25 -7.03
N VAL A 10 -3.66 -5.32 -7.36
CA VAL A 10 -3.29 -4.19 -6.51
C VAL A 10 -3.65 -2.87 -7.19
N CYS A 11 -4.36 -2.00 -6.47
CA CYS A 11 -4.52 -0.60 -6.81
C CYS A 11 -3.59 0.26 -5.95
N LEU A 12 -2.80 1.12 -6.58
CA LEU A 12 -1.98 2.12 -5.90
C LEU A 12 -2.73 3.45 -5.85
N ILE A 13 -2.91 4.00 -4.66
CA ILE A 13 -3.51 5.31 -4.42
C ILE A 13 -2.41 6.24 -3.94
N GLY A 14 -1.97 7.11 -4.81
CA GLY A 14 -0.76 7.92 -4.69
C GLY A 14 0.32 7.48 -5.67
N ALA A 15 1.17 8.42 -6.09
CA ALA A 15 2.26 8.18 -7.04
C ALA A 15 3.57 8.86 -6.61
N GLY A 16 3.80 8.98 -5.31
CA GLY A 16 5.02 9.52 -4.71
C GLY A 16 6.15 8.49 -4.63
N ASN A 17 7.14 8.79 -3.80
CA ASN A 17 8.33 7.95 -3.65
C ASN A 17 7.99 6.54 -3.15
N VAL A 18 7.19 6.43 -2.09
CA VAL A 18 6.82 5.12 -1.52
C VAL A 18 6.01 4.31 -2.53
N ALA A 19 4.98 4.90 -3.13
CA ALA A 19 4.16 4.24 -4.14
C ALA A 19 4.99 3.73 -5.33
N THR A 20 5.97 4.51 -5.78
CA THR A 20 6.87 4.15 -6.87
C THR A 20 7.67 2.89 -6.56
N HIS A 21 8.30 2.85 -5.39
CA HIS A 21 9.10 1.69 -4.98
C HIS A 21 8.25 0.46 -4.69
N LEU A 22 7.10 0.64 -4.04
CA LEU A 22 6.15 -0.46 -3.81
C LEU A 22 5.59 -1.01 -5.11
N GLY A 23 5.20 -0.14 -6.04
CA GLY A 23 4.71 -0.55 -7.36
C GLY A 23 5.73 -1.38 -8.12
N LYS A 24 6.98 -0.93 -8.20
CA LYS A 24 8.08 -1.67 -8.81
C LYS A 24 8.28 -3.06 -8.19
N ALA A 25 8.20 -3.14 -6.87
CA ALA A 25 8.34 -4.41 -6.17
C ALA A 25 7.15 -5.34 -6.42
N PHE A 26 5.92 -4.80 -6.34
CA PHE A 26 4.71 -5.59 -6.54
C PHE A 26 4.52 -6.11 -7.96
N CYS A 27 4.95 -5.38 -9.00
CA CYS A 27 4.70 -5.78 -10.38
C CYS A 27 5.32 -7.13 -10.77
N HIS A 28 6.26 -7.66 -9.99
CA HIS A 28 6.84 -8.99 -10.21
C HIS A 28 5.97 -10.12 -9.66
N SER A 29 5.22 -9.87 -8.59
CA SER A 29 4.46 -10.90 -7.85
C SER A 29 2.96 -10.65 -7.80
N CYS A 30 2.52 -9.45 -8.14
CA CYS A 30 1.13 -9.02 -8.16
C CYS A 30 0.79 -8.39 -9.51
N ASP A 31 -0.50 -8.26 -9.79
CA ASP A 31 -1.00 -7.48 -10.91
C ASP A 31 -1.34 -6.07 -10.41
N VAL A 32 -0.45 -5.11 -10.64
CA VAL A 32 -0.77 -3.69 -10.39
C VAL A 32 -1.67 -3.20 -11.51
N VAL A 33 -2.96 -3.08 -11.22
CA VAL A 33 -3.99 -2.87 -12.24
C VAL A 33 -4.38 -1.41 -12.42
N GLN A 34 -4.13 -0.57 -11.41
CA GLN A 34 -4.52 0.83 -11.49
C GLN A 34 -3.65 1.71 -10.57
N VAL A 35 -3.36 2.91 -11.02
CA VAL A 35 -2.72 3.98 -10.24
C VAL A 35 -3.63 5.20 -10.21
N LEU A 36 -4.03 5.62 -9.02
CA LEU A 36 -4.75 6.86 -8.78
C LEU A 36 -3.78 7.93 -8.28
N SER A 37 -3.74 9.09 -8.93
CA SER A 37 -2.97 10.25 -8.47
C SER A 37 -3.72 11.55 -8.75
N ARG A 38 -3.36 12.62 -8.05
CA ARG A 38 -3.97 13.95 -8.23
C ARG A 38 -3.73 14.53 -9.62
N THR A 39 -2.62 14.18 -10.25
CA THR A 39 -2.27 14.66 -11.61
C THR A 39 -2.16 13.49 -12.58
N GLU A 40 -2.59 13.72 -13.81
CA GLU A 40 -2.49 12.74 -14.88
C GLU A 40 -1.03 12.37 -15.17
N ALA A 41 -0.13 13.35 -15.17
CA ALA A 41 1.29 13.13 -15.40
C ALA A 41 1.89 12.16 -14.37
N SER A 42 1.58 12.32 -13.08
CA SER A 42 2.07 11.43 -12.02
C SER A 42 1.46 10.03 -12.10
N ALA A 43 0.15 9.94 -12.39
CA ALA A 43 -0.53 8.67 -12.56
C ALA A 43 0.05 7.88 -13.74
N ARG A 44 0.21 8.53 -14.90
CA ARG A 44 0.78 7.90 -16.11
C ARG A 44 2.23 7.49 -15.91
N ARG A 45 3.04 8.37 -15.31
CA ARG A 45 4.45 8.05 -15.04
C ARG A 45 4.58 6.73 -14.26
N LEU A 46 3.78 6.55 -13.22
CA LEU A 46 3.85 5.33 -12.42
C LEU A 46 3.20 4.13 -13.12
N SER A 47 2.04 4.31 -13.76
CA SER A 47 1.37 3.21 -14.47
C SER A 47 2.21 2.68 -15.63
N ASP A 48 2.92 3.54 -16.36
CA ASP A 48 3.82 3.14 -17.45
C ASP A 48 4.99 2.27 -16.94
N MET A 49 5.45 2.52 -15.70
CA MET A 49 6.48 1.71 -15.06
C MET A 49 6.01 0.32 -14.66
N MET A 50 4.70 0.15 -14.44
CA MET A 50 4.12 -1.16 -14.09
C MET A 50 3.98 -2.08 -15.30
N GLY A 51 4.02 -1.53 -16.49
CA GLY A 51 3.87 -2.25 -17.76
C GLY A 51 2.44 -2.70 -18.04
N GLY A 52 2.21 -3.17 -19.25
CA GLY A 52 0.99 -3.87 -19.66
C GLY A 52 -0.30 -3.06 -19.55
N SER A 53 -1.20 -3.52 -18.70
CA SER A 53 -2.57 -3.04 -18.60
C SER A 53 -2.86 -2.17 -17.37
N CYS A 54 -1.84 -1.64 -16.69
CA CYS A 54 -2.05 -0.76 -15.56
C CYS A 54 -2.66 0.58 -15.99
N GLU A 55 -3.83 0.90 -15.47
CA GLU A 55 -4.58 2.09 -15.82
C GLU A 55 -4.19 3.27 -14.93
N ALA A 56 -3.94 4.44 -15.54
CA ALA A 56 -3.74 5.70 -14.83
C ALA A 56 -5.07 6.45 -14.70
N ILE A 57 -5.44 6.83 -13.48
CA ILE A 57 -6.65 7.62 -13.21
C ILE A 57 -6.36 8.80 -12.28
N THR A 58 -7.19 9.83 -12.37
CA THR A 58 -7.17 11.00 -11.48
C THR A 58 -8.47 11.19 -10.73
N ASP A 59 -9.51 10.46 -11.11
CA ASP A 59 -10.85 10.54 -10.52
C ASP A 59 -11.08 9.32 -9.62
N VAL A 60 -11.31 9.58 -8.33
CA VAL A 60 -11.63 8.54 -7.32
C VAL A 60 -12.86 7.71 -7.72
N ALA A 61 -13.83 8.31 -8.40
CA ALA A 61 -15.03 7.59 -8.85
C ALA A 61 -14.72 6.47 -9.85
N LYS A 62 -13.56 6.53 -10.53
CA LYS A 62 -13.10 5.51 -11.48
C LYS A 62 -12.24 4.42 -10.83
N LEU A 63 -12.05 4.48 -9.52
CA LEU A 63 -11.27 3.46 -8.82
C LEU A 63 -11.94 2.08 -8.97
N ARG A 64 -11.14 1.09 -9.37
CA ARG A 64 -11.62 -0.30 -9.53
C ARG A 64 -12.16 -0.83 -8.21
N ARG A 65 -13.22 -1.63 -8.30
CA ARG A 65 -13.90 -2.23 -7.14
C ARG A 65 -13.58 -3.71 -6.94
N ASP A 66 -12.75 -4.26 -7.82
CA ASP A 66 -12.41 -5.69 -7.87
C ASP A 66 -10.95 -5.99 -7.53
N ALA A 67 -10.23 -5.03 -6.92
CA ALA A 67 -8.87 -5.26 -6.45
C ALA A 67 -8.88 -6.03 -5.12
N ASP A 68 -7.85 -6.85 -4.94
CA ASP A 68 -7.63 -7.59 -3.69
C ASP A 68 -6.98 -6.71 -2.62
N LEU A 69 -6.17 -5.74 -3.05
CA LEU A 69 -5.45 -4.82 -2.17
C LEU A 69 -5.50 -3.39 -2.72
N TYR A 70 -5.83 -2.45 -1.85
CA TYR A 70 -5.74 -1.00 -2.09
C TYR A 70 -4.66 -0.42 -1.20
N VAL A 71 -3.59 0.10 -1.81
CA VAL A 71 -2.45 0.68 -1.10
C VAL A 71 -2.54 2.19 -1.14
N VAL A 72 -2.89 2.80 0.00
CA VAL A 72 -3.02 4.24 0.17
C VAL A 72 -1.66 4.81 0.58
N SER A 73 -0.93 5.34 -0.40
CA SER A 73 0.41 5.89 -0.24
C SER A 73 0.42 7.37 -0.62
N VAL A 74 -0.27 8.15 0.20
CA VAL A 74 -0.41 9.61 0.10
C VAL A 74 0.18 10.27 1.35
N THR A 75 0.18 11.60 1.43
CA THR A 75 0.60 12.29 2.65
C THR A 75 -0.29 11.90 3.83
N ASP A 76 0.25 11.92 5.03
CA ASP A 76 -0.47 11.50 6.25
C ASP A 76 -1.81 12.21 6.41
N ASP A 77 -1.86 13.52 6.13
CA ASP A 77 -3.08 14.33 6.22
C ASP A 77 -4.16 13.92 5.19
N SER A 78 -3.76 13.30 4.10
CA SER A 78 -4.66 12.90 3.01
C SER A 78 -5.24 11.51 3.17
N VAL A 79 -4.70 10.68 4.06
CA VAL A 79 -5.16 9.28 4.24
C VAL A 79 -6.63 9.22 4.64
N ALA A 80 -7.03 10.03 5.62
CA ALA A 80 -8.41 10.06 6.10
C ALA A 80 -9.40 10.55 5.01
N ASP A 81 -9.00 11.50 4.18
CA ASP A 81 -9.83 12.01 3.09
C ASP A 81 -10.06 10.93 2.03
N ILE A 82 -9.00 10.24 1.61
CA ILE A 82 -9.10 9.09 0.70
C ILE A 82 -10.00 8.00 1.29
N ALA A 83 -9.87 7.70 2.58
CA ALA A 83 -10.70 6.70 3.24
C ALA A 83 -12.19 7.05 3.19
N ARG A 84 -12.53 8.34 3.32
CA ARG A 84 -13.92 8.83 3.26
C ARG A 84 -14.47 8.94 1.83
N GLU A 85 -13.64 9.37 0.89
CA GLU A 85 -14.03 9.57 -0.51
C GLU A 85 -14.22 8.26 -1.27
N THR A 86 -13.54 7.21 -0.84
CA THR A 86 -13.65 5.87 -1.46
C THR A 86 -14.66 5.02 -0.71
N GLY A 87 -15.52 4.29 -1.45
CA GLY A 87 -16.42 3.31 -0.84
C GLY A 87 -15.68 2.11 -0.26
N ASP A 88 -16.38 1.25 0.46
CA ASP A 88 -15.90 -0.07 0.84
C ASP A 88 -16.27 -1.06 -0.27
N PHE A 89 -15.34 -1.33 -1.16
CA PHE A 89 -15.54 -2.16 -2.33
C PHE A 89 -15.24 -3.65 -2.10
N GLY A 90 -14.90 -4.01 -0.87
CA GLY A 90 -14.23 -5.27 -0.60
C GLY A 90 -12.71 -5.13 -0.78
N GLY A 91 -11.99 -6.25 -0.76
CA GLY A 91 -10.54 -6.22 -0.71
C GLY A 91 -9.98 -5.66 0.61
N VAL A 92 -8.69 -5.62 0.73
CA VAL A 92 -7.99 -5.10 1.92
C VAL A 92 -7.44 -3.71 1.64
N TRP A 93 -7.69 -2.78 2.55
CA TRP A 93 -7.20 -1.41 2.48
C TRP A 93 -6.04 -1.20 3.43
N VAL A 94 -4.91 -0.76 2.92
CA VAL A 94 -3.74 -0.44 3.75
C VAL A 94 -3.23 0.96 3.45
N HIS A 95 -2.67 1.63 4.45
CA HIS A 95 -1.83 2.79 4.22
C HIS A 95 -0.36 2.47 4.53
N THR A 96 0.53 3.36 4.14
CA THR A 96 1.98 3.17 4.25
C THR A 96 2.64 4.14 5.24
N SER A 97 1.86 4.81 6.08
CA SER A 97 2.36 5.77 7.06
C SER A 97 2.95 5.09 8.29
N GLY A 98 4.04 5.63 8.80
CA GLY A 98 4.60 5.22 10.09
C GLY A 98 3.87 5.79 11.30
N SER A 99 3.15 6.90 11.15
CA SER A 99 2.54 7.66 12.26
C SER A 99 1.01 7.59 12.31
N VAL A 100 0.33 7.41 11.18
CA VAL A 100 -1.13 7.33 11.14
C VAL A 100 -1.60 5.97 11.69
N PRO A 101 -2.57 5.94 12.63
CA PRO A 101 -3.08 4.67 13.16
C PRO A 101 -3.90 3.90 12.11
N ALA A 102 -3.95 2.58 12.21
CA ALA A 102 -4.79 1.75 11.36
C ALA A 102 -6.28 2.14 11.47
N SER A 103 -6.70 2.62 12.65
CA SER A 103 -8.07 3.04 12.94
C SER A 103 -8.58 4.19 12.06
N VAL A 104 -7.73 4.84 11.26
CA VAL A 104 -8.16 5.83 10.26
C VAL A 104 -9.21 5.26 9.29
N PHE A 105 -9.20 3.94 9.08
CA PHE A 105 -10.16 3.22 8.24
C PHE A 105 -11.38 2.67 9.00
N ALA A 106 -11.39 2.75 10.33
CA ALA A 106 -12.44 2.17 11.16
C ALA A 106 -13.82 2.77 10.82
N GLY A 107 -14.82 1.92 10.64
CA GLY A 107 -16.16 2.33 10.22
C GLY A 107 -16.30 2.72 8.75
N LEU A 108 -15.20 2.80 8.01
CA LEU A 108 -15.16 3.15 6.58
C LEU A 108 -14.80 1.96 5.69
N LYS A 109 -13.97 1.05 6.19
CA LYS A 109 -13.53 -0.15 5.48
C LYS A 109 -13.75 -1.38 6.36
N LYS A 110 -14.11 -2.48 5.73
CA LYS A 110 -14.38 -3.75 6.41
C LYS A 110 -13.09 -4.50 6.78
N GLN A 111 -12.14 -4.54 5.85
CA GLN A 111 -10.82 -5.15 6.04
C GLN A 111 -9.76 -4.10 5.79
N TYR A 112 -8.96 -3.80 6.79
CA TYR A 112 -7.96 -2.73 6.69
C TYR A 112 -6.78 -2.95 7.61
N GLY A 113 -5.72 -2.22 7.34
CA GLY A 113 -4.53 -2.22 8.16
C GLY A 113 -3.44 -1.29 7.64
N VAL A 114 -2.21 -1.68 7.89
CA VAL A 114 -1.03 -0.91 7.55
C VAL A 114 0.01 -1.82 6.90
N LEU A 115 0.66 -1.29 5.88
CA LEU A 115 1.80 -1.86 5.20
C LEU A 115 2.94 -0.82 5.23
N TYR A 116 3.71 -0.78 6.32
CA TYR A 116 4.70 0.26 6.54
C TYR A 116 6.12 -0.22 6.27
N PRO A 117 6.79 0.28 5.21
CA PRO A 117 8.22 0.05 4.99
C PRO A 117 9.05 0.99 5.86
N LEU A 118 9.94 0.46 6.68
CA LEU A 118 10.89 1.24 7.47
C LEU A 118 12.12 1.59 6.62
N GLN A 119 11.95 2.55 5.72
CA GLN A 119 12.97 2.98 4.76
C GLN A 119 12.68 4.40 4.29
N THR A 120 13.73 5.18 4.08
CA THR A 120 13.62 6.44 3.33
C THR A 120 13.71 6.14 1.84
N PHE A 121 12.67 6.52 1.09
CA PHE A 121 12.64 6.33 -0.36
C PHE A 121 12.88 7.64 -1.09
N THR A 122 13.80 7.59 -2.04
CA THR A 122 13.98 8.61 -3.06
C THR A 122 13.66 7.98 -4.42
N ARG A 123 12.88 8.66 -5.24
CA ARG A 123 12.32 8.09 -6.48
C ARG A 123 13.37 7.46 -7.40
N ASP A 124 14.49 8.12 -7.55
CA ASP A 124 15.54 7.76 -8.51
C ASP A 124 16.68 6.93 -7.90
N VAL A 125 16.58 6.59 -6.62
CA VAL A 125 17.55 5.74 -5.93
C VAL A 125 17.00 4.35 -5.75
N GLU A 126 17.67 3.36 -6.30
CA GLU A 126 17.28 1.96 -6.13
C GLU A 126 17.41 1.51 -4.68
N VAL A 127 16.44 0.74 -4.23
CA VAL A 127 16.41 0.15 -2.91
C VAL A 127 16.30 -1.37 -3.05
N ALA A 128 17.14 -2.10 -2.31
CA ALA A 128 17.03 -3.54 -2.19
C ALA A 128 15.78 -3.89 -1.36
N MET A 129 14.62 -3.92 -1.99
CA MET A 129 13.32 -4.06 -1.31
C MET A 129 13.25 -5.30 -0.42
N ARG A 130 13.92 -6.39 -0.82
CA ARG A 130 14.00 -7.62 -0.02
C ARG A 130 14.57 -7.40 1.39
N GLU A 131 15.43 -6.41 1.57
CA GLU A 131 16.08 -6.10 2.84
C GLU A 131 15.33 -5.06 3.67
N VAL A 132 14.32 -4.40 3.09
CA VAL A 132 13.53 -3.38 3.78
C VAL A 132 12.62 -4.03 4.83
N PRO A 133 12.71 -3.63 6.11
CA PRO A 133 11.77 -4.10 7.13
C PRO A 133 10.38 -3.55 6.87
N PHE A 134 9.39 -4.42 6.87
CA PHE A 134 7.97 -4.04 6.83
C PHE A 134 7.31 -4.33 8.16
N PHE A 135 6.62 -3.33 8.69
CA PHE A 135 5.76 -3.49 9.85
C PHE A 135 4.31 -3.45 9.37
N VAL A 136 3.59 -4.53 9.67
CA VAL A 136 2.22 -4.72 9.19
C VAL A 136 1.25 -4.78 10.37
N GLU A 137 0.05 -4.30 10.13
CA GLU A 137 -1.04 -4.33 11.08
C GLU A 137 -2.34 -4.64 10.34
N GLY A 138 -3.24 -5.39 10.95
CA GLY A 138 -4.57 -5.66 10.41
C GLY A 138 -5.62 -5.43 11.50
N ASN A 139 -6.83 -5.03 11.09
CA ASN A 139 -7.94 -4.85 12.01
C ASN A 139 -8.45 -6.17 12.61
N THR A 140 -8.08 -7.29 12.00
CA THR A 140 -8.28 -8.65 12.53
C THR A 140 -6.99 -9.45 12.34
N GLY A 141 -6.87 -10.58 13.06
CA GLY A 141 -5.74 -11.51 12.88
C GLY A 141 -5.66 -12.04 11.45
N GLU A 142 -6.79 -12.37 10.84
CA GLU A 142 -6.86 -12.83 9.45
C GLU A 142 -6.38 -11.77 8.46
N THR A 143 -6.80 -10.52 8.65
CA THR A 143 -6.35 -9.39 7.82
C THR A 143 -4.86 -9.14 7.99
N ALA A 144 -4.34 -9.20 9.23
CA ALA A 144 -2.91 -9.05 9.51
C ALA A 144 -2.08 -10.14 8.82
N GLU A 145 -2.53 -11.40 8.85
CA GLU A 145 -1.89 -12.51 8.15
C GLU A 145 -1.89 -12.31 6.62
N TYR A 146 -3.01 -11.85 6.06
CA TYR A 146 -3.10 -11.54 4.63
C TYR A 146 -2.08 -10.46 4.23
N ILE A 147 -2.04 -9.34 4.97
CA ILE A 147 -1.09 -8.26 4.71
C ILE A 147 0.35 -8.75 4.86
N SER A 148 0.64 -9.59 5.86
CA SER A 148 1.97 -10.19 6.04
C SER A 148 2.38 -11.06 4.84
N ARG A 149 1.47 -11.85 4.30
CA ARG A 149 1.73 -12.67 3.10
C ARG A 149 2.03 -11.78 1.88
N ILE A 150 1.27 -10.72 1.69
CA ILE A 150 1.52 -9.75 0.61
C ILE A 150 2.89 -9.08 0.78
N ALA A 151 3.22 -8.60 1.98
CA ALA A 151 4.51 -8.00 2.28
C ALA A 151 5.68 -8.98 2.03
N SER A 152 5.48 -10.26 2.34
CA SER A 152 6.49 -11.30 2.13
C SER A 152 6.76 -11.62 0.66
N LEU A 153 5.90 -11.19 -0.26
CA LEU A 153 6.17 -11.28 -1.69
C LEU A 153 7.31 -10.32 -2.11
N ILE A 154 7.52 -9.24 -1.37
CA ILE A 154 8.46 -8.17 -1.71
C ILE A 154 9.59 -7.96 -0.71
N SER A 155 9.49 -8.51 0.51
CA SER A 155 10.52 -8.39 1.55
C SER A 155 10.69 -9.69 2.32
N ASP A 156 11.92 -9.94 2.78
CA ASP A 156 12.26 -11.06 3.66
C ASP A 156 12.16 -10.68 5.15
N ARG A 157 11.82 -9.42 5.45
CA ARG A 157 11.79 -8.85 6.80
C ARG A 157 10.40 -8.27 7.10
N VAL A 158 9.46 -9.12 7.44
CA VAL A 158 8.07 -8.72 7.75
C VAL A 158 7.74 -9.05 9.21
N GLU A 159 7.24 -8.07 9.93
CA GLU A 159 6.86 -8.19 11.33
C GLU A 159 5.50 -7.55 11.57
N ILE A 160 4.65 -8.22 12.38
CA ILE A 160 3.37 -7.65 12.83
C ILE A 160 3.66 -6.70 14.00
N ALA A 161 3.21 -5.46 13.89
CA ALA A 161 3.35 -4.45 14.91
C ALA A 161 2.09 -3.57 14.96
N ASP A 162 1.59 -3.31 16.15
CA ASP A 162 0.48 -2.38 16.35
C ASP A 162 0.87 -0.92 16.07
N SER A 163 -0.13 -0.05 16.04
CA SER A 163 0.06 1.36 15.74
C SER A 163 1.01 2.07 16.72
N GLU A 164 0.98 1.72 17.99
CA GLU A 164 1.84 2.29 19.02
C GLU A 164 3.31 1.90 18.79
N ARG A 165 3.58 0.62 18.57
CA ARG A 165 4.92 0.11 18.30
C ARG A 165 5.46 0.68 16.99
N ARG A 166 4.67 0.70 15.92
CA ARG A 166 5.05 1.26 14.64
C ARG A 166 5.41 2.74 14.75
N LYS A 167 4.61 3.53 15.47
CA LYS A 167 4.89 4.94 15.70
C LYS A 167 6.23 5.17 16.41
N LYS A 168 6.54 4.36 17.43
CA LYS A 168 7.83 4.42 18.12
C LYS A 168 9.00 4.08 17.21
N LEU A 169 8.86 3.05 16.38
CA LEU A 169 9.87 2.66 15.39
C LEU A 169 10.09 3.75 14.34
N HIS A 170 9.02 4.35 13.86
CA HIS A 170 9.08 5.47 12.92
C HIS A 170 9.80 6.68 13.51
N LEU A 171 9.46 7.08 14.73
CA LEU A 171 10.12 8.20 15.40
C LEU A 171 11.62 7.93 15.61
N ALA A 172 12.00 6.73 15.99
CA ALA A 172 13.39 6.34 16.15
C ALA A 172 14.19 6.38 14.83
N ALA A 173 13.54 6.09 13.71
CA ALA A 173 14.18 6.12 12.40
C ALA A 173 14.30 7.53 11.80
N VAL A 174 13.43 8.46 12.19
CA VAL A 174 13.44 9.86 11.72
C VAL A 174 14.49 10.69 12.46
N PHE A 175 14.82 10.31 13.66
CA PHE A 175 15.85 10.95 14.49
C PHE A 175 17.14 10.14 14.53
#